data_407573d1f1e5311b2eb2c6cecb6203c5
#
_entry.id   407573d1f1e5311b2eb2c6cecb6203c5
#
_cell.length_a   1.000
_cell.length_b   1.000
_cell.length_c   1.000
_cell.angle_alpha   90.00
_cell.angle_beta   90.00
_cell.angle_gamma   90.00
#
_symmetry.space_group_name_H-M   'P 1'
#
loop_
_entity.id
_entity.type
_entity.pdbx_description
1 polymer ?
#
loop_
_entity_poly.entity_id
_entity_poly.type
_entity_poly.pdbx_seq_one_letter_code
_entity_poly.pdbx_strand_id
1 'polypeptide(L)'
;MSDSRFSTSWALVLPALLVTAICFAVPVANVLRLSFVEPAAGFGNYVELVTEPLYRSIAATTLRMAVATTAISVLLGYLVAYVIAHTAPRHRQWLLLAVLMPFWLSVLVRAFAWVVLLQREGLINAALISLGLVDQPLALLRNETGVLIGMVHYMVPYAVLPLLSTMLGIDPRLVPAARACGAGPVRSFLKIFLPLSLPGIVAATILVFILSLGFLVTPALLGGGKVVMVAQYIEFGISETLNWGIATALATCLLALVVVSLALVARLVPADKLFGAK
;
A
#
# COMPACT_ATOMS: atom_id res chain seq x y z
N MET A 1 -22.77 13.99 -38.94
CA MET A 1 -23.11 12.61 -38.54
C MET A 1 -22.25 12.05 -37.38
N SER A 2 -21.46 12.87 -36.66
CA SER A 2 -20.61 12.41 -35.52
C SER A 2 -21.29 12.54 -34.16
N ASP A 3 -22.27 13.45 -33.99
CA ASP A 3 -22.85 13.70 -32.66
C ASP A 3 -23.82 12.63 -32.15
N SER A 4 -24.48 11.89 -33.04
CA SER A 4 -25.45 10.86 -32.62
C SER A 4 -24.79 9.62 -32.01
N ARG A 5 -23.59 9.27 -32.46
CA ARG A 5 -22.83 8.11 -31.90
C ARG A 5 -22.29 8.40 -30.49
N PHE A 6 -21.91 9.64 -30.24
CA PHE A 6 -21.43 10.07 -28.93
C PHE A 6 -22.54 10.02 -27.87
N SER A 7 -23.75 10.48 -28.22
CA SER A 7 -24.91 10.46 -27.31
C SER A 7 -25.40 9.04 -26.98
N THR A 8 -25.39 8.13 -27.95
CA THR A 8 -25.80 6.73 -27.76
C THR A 8 -24.82 5.96 -26.84
N SER A 9 -23.51 6.23 -26.97
CA SER A 9 -22.51 5.59 -26.12
C SER A 9 -22.66 6.03 -24.65
N TRP A 10 -22.96 7.32 -24.41
CA TRP A 10 -23.22 7.83 -23.06
C TRP A 10 -24.51 7.25 -22.46
N ALA A 11 -25.56 7.07 -23.26
CA ALA A 11 -26.82 6.47 -22.79
C ALA A 11 -26.63 5.02 -22.31
N LEU A 12 -25.70 4.27 -22.90
CA LEU A 12 -25.37 2.89 -22.49
C LEU A 12 -24.51 2.83 -21.22
N VAL A 13 -23.61 3.80 -21.02
CA VAL A 13 -22.69 3.84 -19.89
C VAL A 13 -23.31 4.52 -18.65
N LEU A 14 -24.23 5.47 -18.88
CA LEU A 14 -24.85 6.26 -17.81
C LEU A 14 -25.52 5.41 -16.70
N PRO A 15 -26.31 4.36 -17.00
CA PRO A 15 -26.92 3.56 -15.95
C PRO A 15 -25.89 2.88 -15.05
N ALA A 16 -24.82 2.32 -15.64
CA ALA A 16 -23.72 1.69 -14.87
C ALA A 16 -22.99 2.72 -14.01
N LEU A 17 -22.69 3.90 -14.55
CA LEU A 17 -22.08 4.99 -13.80
C LEU A 17 -22.97 5.47 -12.65
N LEU A 18 -24.29 5.64 -12.88
CA LEU A 18 -25.22 6.05 -11.85
C LEU A 18 -25.32 5.02 -10.72
N VAL A 19 -25.47 3.74 -11.06
CA VAL A 19 -25.52 2.67 -10.05
C VAL A 19 -24.23 2.64 -9.26
N THR A 20 -23.08 2.68 -9.92
CA THR A 20 -21.77 2.68 -9.22
C THR A 20 -21.61 3.92 -8.34
N ALA A 21 -21.97 5.11 -8.84
CA ALA A 21 -21.90 6.35 -8.07
C ALA A 21 -22.81 6.31 -6.85
N ILE A 22 -24.05 5.85 -6.99
CA ILE A 22 -25.00 5.73 -5.87
C ILE A 22 -24.50 4.70 -4.86
N CYS A 23 -24.10 3.50 -5.29
CA CYS A 23 -23.61 2.44 -4.42
C CYS A 23 -22.34 2.82 -3.67
N PHE A 24 -21.53 3.74 -4.18
CA PHE A 24 -20.34 4.26 -3.52
C PHE A 24 -20.63 5.53 -2.71
N ALA A 25 -21.28 6.52 -3.30
CA ALA A 25 -21.46 7.84 -2.68
C ALA A 25 -22.42 7.78 -1.48
N VAL A 26 -23.50 6.99 -1.55
CA VAL A 26 -24.47 6.92 -0.44
C VAL A 26 -23.87 6.31 0.83
N PRO A 27 -23.17 5.14 0.80
CA PRO A 27 -22.51 4.61 1.98
C PRO A 27 -21.44 5.57 2.53
N VAL A 28 -20.61 6.16 1.67
CA VAL A 28 -19.58 7.12 2.12
C VAL A 28 -20.21 8.35 2.77
N ALA A 29 -21.25 8.93 2.16
CA ALA A 29 -21.97 10.06 2.74
C ALA A 29 -22.62 9.70 4.08
N ASN A 30 -23.12 8.47 4.23
CA ASN A 30 -23.69 8.00 5.49
C ASN A 30 -22.62 7.84 6.58
N VAL A 31 -21.45 7.28 6.25
CA VAL A 31 -20.31 7.22 7.19
C VAL A 31 -19.89 8.61 7.63
N LEU A 32 -19.75 9.56 6.69
CA LEU A 32 -19.44 10.95 7.00
C LEU A 32 -20.53 11.57 7.91
N ARG A 33 -21.81 11.34 7.62
CA ARG A 33 -22.91 11.83 8.45
C ARG A 33 -22.86 11.25 9.88
N LEU A 34 -22.70 9.93 10.00
CA LEU A 34 -22.65 9.27 11.31
C LEU A 34 -21.50 9.77 12.17
N SER A 35 -20.36 10.10 11.59
CA SER A 35 -19.21 10.63 12.33
C SER A 35 -19.50 11.97 13.06
N PHE A 36 -20.52 12.72 12.62
CA PHE A 36 -20.95 13.98 13.22
C PHE A 36 -22.22 13.89 14.03
N VAL A 37 -23.04 12.86 13.84
CA VAL A 37 -24.40 12.77 14.43
C VAL A 37 -24.44 11.79 15.59
N GLU A 38 -23.63 10.76 15.58
CA GLU A 38 -23.63 9.73 16.62
C GLU A 38 -22.47 9.88 17.61
N PRO A 39 -22.63 9.66 18.93
CA PRO A 39 -23.91 9.45 19.64
C PRO A 39 -24.66 10.76 19.86
N ALA A 40 -24.04 11.90 19.66
CA ALA A 40 -24.61 13.24 19.76
C ALA A 40 -24.09 14.13 18.64
N ALA A 41 -24.96 14.96 18.11
CA ALA A 41 -24.58 15.87 17.01
C ALA A 41 -23.47 16.85 17.44
N GLY A 42 -22.39 16.93 16.64
CA GLY A 42 -21.28 17.82 16.88
C GLY A 42 -19.92 17.25 16.53
N PHE A 43 -18.87 17.89 17.06
CA PHE A 43 -17.48 17.47 16.85
C PHE A 43 -16.93 16.63 18.02
N GLY A 44 -17.78 16.13 18.92
CA GLY A 44 -17.37 15.37 20.10
C GLY A 44 -16.43 14.21 19.78
N ASN A 45 -16.77 13.38 18.79
CA ASN A 45 -15.93 12.26 18.34
C ASN A 45 -14.53 12.73 17.92
N TYR A 46 -14.42 13.82 17.18
CA TYR A 46 -13.13 14.34 16.71
C TYR A 46 -12.29 14.93 17.84
N VAL A 47 -12.94 15.58 18.83
CA VAL A 47 -12.29 16.05 20.04
C VAL A 47 -11.73 14.86 20.82
N GLU A 48 -12.53 13.80 20.99
CA GLU A 48 -12.13 12.57 21.67
C GLU A 48 -10.95 11.88 20.95
N LEU A 49 -10.96 11.80 19.60
CA LEU A 49 -9.83 11.27 18.82
C LEU A 49 -8.51 12.01 19.07
N VAL A 50 -8.57 13.31 19.37
CA VAL A 50 -7.37 14.12 19.61
C VAL A 50 -6.97 14.14 21.09
N THR A 51 -7.93 14.07 22.01
CA THR A 51 -7.67 14.18 23.46
C THR A 51 -7.27 12.85 24.07
N GLU A 52 -7.91 11.75 23.66
CA GLU A 52 -7.68 10.43 24.25
C GLU A 52 -6.35 9.82 23.78
N PRO A 53 -5.46 9.42 24.70
CA PRO A 53 -4.15 8.85 24.37
C PRO A 53 -4.25 7.57 23.53
N LEU A 54 -5.31 6.78 23.70
CA LEU A 54 -5.55 5.54 22.97
C LEU A 54 -5.62 5.78 21.46
N TYR A 55 -6.47 6.70 21.01
CA TYR A 55 -6.68 6.94 19.58
C TYR A 55 -5.45 7.57 18.93
N ARG A 56 -4.76 8.46 19.65
CA ARG A 56 -3.48 9.02 19.17
C ARG A 56 -2.41 7.94 19.00
N SER A 57 -2.34 6.99 19.92
CA SER A 57 -1.39 5.87 19.84
C SER A 57 -1.72 4.97 18.64
N ILE A 58 -3.00 4.66 18.41
CA ILE A 58 -3.46 3.86 17.26
C ILE A 58 -3.15 4.59 15.94
N ALA A 59 -3.43 5.89 15.85
CA ALA A 59 -3.13 6.70 14.67
C ALA A 59 -1.61 6.77 14.41
N ALA A 60 -0.81 6.99 15.44
CA ALA A 60 0.66 7.01 15.34
C ALA A 60 1.23 5.65 14.91
N THR A 61 0.72 4.56 15.47
CA THR A 61 1.10 3.19 15.08
C THR A 61 0.75 2.93 13.62
N THR A 62 -0.46 3.29 13.19
CA THR A 62 -0.90 3.14 11.79
C THR A 62 0.02 3.90 10.84
N LEU A 63 0.30 5.17 11.13
CA LEU A 63 1.15 5.99 10.29
C LEU A 63 2.59 5.44 10.23
N ARG A 64 3.16 5.08 11.39
CA ARG A 64 4.51 4.49 11.48
C ARG A 64 4.60 3.19 10.69
N MET A 65 3.64 2.29 10.86
CA MET A 65 3.59 1.01 10.13
C MET A 65 3.39 1.23 8.64
N ALA A 66 2.50 2.14 8.23
CA ALA A 66 2.28 2.46 6.83
C ALA A 66 3.54 3.05 6.17
N VAL A 67 4.23 3.99 6.82
CA VAL A 67 5.48 4.58 6.31
C VAL A 67 6.59 3.54 6.23
N ALA A 68 6.80 2.74 7.28
CA ALA A 68 7.84 1.70 7.30
C ALA A 68 7.59 0.63 6.22
N THR A 69 6.35 0.14 6.13
CA THR A 69 5.94 -0.83 5.09
C THR A 69 6.16 -0.25 3.70
N THR A 70 5.77 0.99 3.47
CA THR A 70 5.94 1.66 2.16
C THR A 70 7.42 1.77 1.81
N ALA A 71 8.24 2.29 2.71
CA ALA A 71 9.68 2.48 2.47
C ALA A 71 10.36 1.16 2.12
N ILE A 72 10.12 0.10 2.90
CA ILE A 72 10.74 -1.20 2.67
C ILE A 72 10.19 -1.86 1.40
N SER A 73 8.87 -1.81 1.18
CA SER A 73 8.25 -2.44 0.01
C SER A 73 8.65 -1.75 -1.30
N VAL A 74 8.77 -0.42 -1.31
CA VAL A 74 9.23 0.32 -2.50
C VAL A 74 10.70 0.04 -2.76
N LEU A 75 11.54 -0.02 -1.72
CA LEU A 75 12.96 -0.36 -1.86
C LEU A 75 13.13 -1.78 -2.44
N LEU A 76 12.49 -2.78 -1.85
CA LEU A 76 12.56 -4.17 -2.33
C LEU A 76 11.90 -4.30 -3.71
N GLY A 77 10.75 -3.67 -3.90
CA GLY A 77 10.05 -3.63 -5.18
C GLY A 77 10.89 -3.01 -6.28
N TYR A 78 11.65 -1.95 -5.96
CA TYR A 78 12.57 -1.31 -6.92
C TYR A 78 13.69 -2.26 -7.36
N LEU A 79 14.32 -2.98 -6.41
CA LEU A 79 15.34 -3.97 -6.73
C LEU A 79 14.78 -5.09 -7.62
N VAL A 80 13.62 -5.62 -7.27
CA VAL A 80 12.95 -6.68 -8.05
C VAL A 80 12.56 -6.16 -9.43
N ALA A 81 11.93 -5.00 -9.54
CA ALA A 81 11.54 -4.39 -10.81
C ALA A 81 12.75 -4.10 -11.69
N TYR A 82 13.87 -3.64 -11.09
CA TYR A 82 15.12 -3.38 -11.80
C TYR A 82 15.68 -4.66 -12.43
N VAL A 83 15.75 -5.75 -11.66
CA VAL A 83 16.19 -7.06 -12.17
C VAL A 83 15.28 -7.53 -13.31
N ILE A 84 13.96 -7.45 -13.13
CA ILE A 84 12.99 -7.87 -14.16
C ILE A 84 13.12 -7.01 -15.42
N ALA A 85 13.29 -5.68 -15.29
CA ALA A 85 13.41 -4.77 -16.42
C ALA A 85 14.65 -5.06 -17.29
N HIS A 86 15.77 -5.47 -16.65
CA HIS A 86 17.03 -5.78 -17.33
C HIS A 86 17.18 -7.25 -17.74
N THR A 87 16.19 -8.09 -17.43
CA THR A 87 16.17 -9.49 -17.84
C THR A 87 15.61 -9.64 -19.26
N ALA A 88 16.14 -10.61 -20.01
CA ALA A 88 15.65 -10.92 -21.35
C ALA A 88 14.15 -11.22 -21.37
N PRO A 89 13.41 -10.81 -22.43
CA PRO A 89 11.94 -10.93 -22.50
C PRO A 89 11.41 -12.34 -22.21
N ARG A 90 12.14 -13.38 -22.61
CA ARG A 90 11.81 -14.78 -22.37
C ARG A 90 11.73 -15.15 -20.89
N HIS A 91 12.60 -14.60 -20.04
CA HIS A 91 12.65 -14.90 -18.61
C HIS A 91 11.83 -13.90 -17.79
N ARG A 92 11.59 -12.71 -18.31
CA ARG A 92 10.82 -11.64 -17.64
C ARG A 92 9.42 -12.10 -17.23
N GLN A 93 8.72 -12.82 -18.10
CA GLN A 93 7.37 -13.32 -17.82
C GLN A 93 7.34 -14.31 -16.64
N TRP A 94 8.36 -15.15 -16.49
CA TRP A 94 8.46 -16.08 -15.38
C TRP A 94 8.76 -15.39 -14.06
N LEU A 95 9.65 -14.39 -14.08
CA LEU A 95 9.93 -13.56 -12.90
C LEU A 95 8.69 -12.76 -12.47
N LEU A 96 7.95 -12.19 -13.43
CA LEU A 96 6.68 -11.53 -13.15
C LEU A 96 5.66 -12.49 -12.55
N LEU A 97 5.52 -13.68 -13.13
CA LEU A 97 4.63 -14.70 -12.60
C LEU A 97 4.99 -15.06 -11.15
N ALA A 98 6.27 -15.25 -10.86
CA ALA A 98 6.75 -15.53 -9.51
C ALA A 98 6.43 -14.39 -8.51
N VAL A 99 6.59 -13.13 -8.92
CA VAL A 99 6.24 -11.96 -8.09
C VAL A 99 4.75 -11.83 -7.87
N LEU A 100 3.94 -12.16 -8.89
CA LEU A 100 2.49 -12.04 -8.82
C LEU A 100 1.81 -13.28 -8.22
N MET A 101 2.50 -14.41 -8.13
CA MET A 101 1.96 -15.66 -7.58
C MET A 101 1.26 -15.48 -6.21
N PRO A 102 1.79 -14.66 -5.27
CA PRO A 102 1.09 -14.41 -4.02
C PRO A 102 -0.30 -13.78 -4.16
N PHE A 103 -0.65 -13.14 -5.27
CA PHE A 103 -1.99 -12.55 -5.45
C PHE A 103 -3.10 -13.60 -5.54
N TRP A 104 -2.80 -14.81 -5.98
CA TRP A 104 -3.78 -15.89 -6.02
C TRP A 104 -4.00 -16.58 -4.66
N LEU A 105 -3.13 -16.30 -3.68
CA LEU A 105 -3.29 -16.83 -2.34
C LEU A 105 -4.18 -15.89 -1.50
N SER A 106 -5.10 -16.47 -0.73
CA SER A 106 -5.89 -15.73 0.24
C SER A 106 -4.99 -14.97 1.22
N VAL A 107 -5.40 -13.75 1.57
CA VAL A 107 -4.69 -12.93 2.57
C VAL A 107 -4.63 -13.66 3.94
N LEU A 108 -5.68 -14.37 4.32
CA LEU A 108 -5.72 -15.16 5.55
C LEU A 108 -4.70 -16.29 5.53
N VAL A 109 -4.65 -17.08 4.44
CA VAL A 109 -3.68 -18.18 4.29
C VAL A 109 -2.26 -17.66 4.41
N ARG A 110 -1.94 -16.53 3.77
CA ARG A 110 -0.61 -15.90 3.88
C ARG A 110 -0.30 -15.43 5.28
N ALA A 111 -1.27 -14.80 5.95
CA ALA A 111 -1.09 -14.32 7.32
C ALA A 111 -0.86 -15.49 8.29
N PHE A 112 -1.64 -16.59 8.17
CA PHE A 112 -1.43 -17.80 8.97
C PHE A 112 -0.09 -18.48 8.66
N ALA A 113 0.35 -18.51 7.41
CA ALA A 113 1.68 -19.02 7.07
C ALA A 113 2.78 -18.23 7.80
N TRP A 114 2.66 -16.88 7.83
CA TRP A 114 3.59 -16.04 8.59
C TRP A 114 3.49 -16.27 10.11
N VAL A 115 2.30 -16.50 10.66
CA VAL A 115 2.13 -16.87 12.07
C VAL A 115 2.95 -18.13 12.38
N VAL A 116 2.85 -19.17 11.55
CA VAL A 116 3.58 -20.44 11.74
C VAL A 116 5.11 -20.24 11.58
N LEU A 117 5.52 -19.49 10.56
CA LEU A 117 6.96 -19.27 10.28
C LEU A 117 7.66 -18.44 11.35
N LEU A 118 6.95 -17.44 11.95
CA LEU A 118 7.52 -16.49 12.91
C LEU A 118 7.38 -16.93 14.38
N GLN A 119 6.78 -18.10 14.66
CA GLN A 119 6.72 -18.65 16.01
C GLN A 119 8.12 -18.88 16.58
N ARG A 120 8.20 -18.95 17.94
CA ARG A 120 9.50 -19.21 18.61
C ARG A 120 10.15 -20.52 18.14
N GLU A 121 9.34 -21.56 17.94
CA GLU A 121 9.77 -22.86 17.40
C GLU A 121 9.55 -22.96 15.89
N GLY A 122 9.33 -21.82 15.23
CA GLY A 122 9.07 -21.74 13.78
C GLY A 122 10.34 -21.89 12.95
N LEU A 123 10.14 -22.16 11.66
CA LEU A 123 11.22 -22.45 10.72
C LEU A 123 12.27 -21.32 10.65
N ILE A 124 11.85 -20.06 10.76
CA ILE A 124 12.78 -18.91 10.69
C ILE A 124 13.74 -18.93 11.90
N ASN A 125 13.23 -19.09 13.11
CA ASN A 125 14.07 -19.18 14.29
C ASN A 125 14.98 -20.41 14.25
N ALA A 126 14.45 -21.57 13.84
CA ALA A 126 15.25 -22.79 13.67
C ALA A 126 16.40 -22.58 12.67
N ALA A 127 16.15 -21.92 11.56
CA ALA A 127 17.17 -21.58 10.57
C ALA A 127 18.22 -20.60 11.11
N LEU A 128 17.80 -19.53 11.82
CA LEU A 128 18.72 -18.55 12.40
C LEU A 128 19.66 -19.17 13.44
N ILE A 129 19.14 -20.08 14.28
CA ILE A 129 19.92 -20.79 15.28
C ILE A 129 20.88 -21.77 14.60
N SER A 130 20.41 -22.55 13.62
CA SER A 130 21.26 -23.53 12.91
C SER A 130 22.41 -22.89 12.13
N LEU A 131 22.21 -21.64 11.66
CA LEU A 131 23.24 -20.84 10.99
C LEU A 131 24.18 -20.11 11.98
N GLY A 132 23.96 -20.23 13.29
CA GLY A 132 24.74 -19.56 14.31
C GLY A 132 24.59 -18.05 14.34
N LEU A 133 23.49 -17.51 13.75
CA LEU A 133 23.23 -16.07 13.71
C LEU A 133 22.61 -15.55 15.02
N VAL A 134 21.96 -16.41 15.77
CA VAL A 134 21.37 -16.11 17.10
C VAL A 134 21.51 -17.33 18.02
N ASP A 135 21.69 -17.07 19.31
CA ASP A 135 21.81 -18.13 20.33
C ASP A 135 20.46 -18.58 20.89
N GLN A 136 19.44 -17.73 20.77
CA GLN A 136 18.10 -17.98 21.30
C GLN A 136 17.02 -17.54 20.32
N PRO A 137 15.81 -18.15 20.36
CA PRO A 137 14.72 -17.80 19.49
C PRO A 137 14.30 -16.34 19.66
N LEU A 138 14.27 -15.58 18.56
CA LEU A 138 13.80 -14.20 18.53
C LEU A 138 12.27 -14.14 18.68
N ALA A 139 11.77 -13.13 19.38
CA ALA A 139 10.35 -12.83 19.46
C ALA A 139 9.91 -12.11 18.17
N LEU A 140 9.66 -12.85 17.10
CA LEU A 140 9.28 -12.31 15.79
C LEU A 140 7.76 -12.19 15.61
N LEU A 141 6.96 -12.86 16.43
CA LEU A 141 5.50 -12.87 16.38
C LEU A 141 4.91 -12.01 17.51
N ARG A 142 3.71 -11.46 17.29
CA ARG A 142 2.95 -10.61 18.22
C ARG A 142 3.68 -9.31 18.59
N ASN A 143 4.29 -8.69 17.57
CA ASN A 143 4.97 -7.40 17.69
C ASN A 143 5.02 -6.67 16.34
N GLU A 144 5.56 -5.45 16.31
CA GLU A 144 5.68 -4.64 15.10
C GLU A 144 6.51 -5.31 14.00
N THR A 145 7.57 -6.04 14.37
CA THR A 145 8.43 -6.72 13.39
C THR A 145 7.67 -7.78 12.61
N GLY A 146 6.88 -8.62 13.28
CA GLY A 146 6.07 -9.63 12.61
C GLY A 146 5.00 -9.03 11.71
N VAL A 147 4.33 -7.97 12.18
CA VAL A 147 3.37 -7.23 11.36
C VAL A 147 4.04 -6.64 10.14
N LEU A 148 5.21 -6.00 10.31
CA LEU A 148 5.96 -5.36 9.23
C LEU A 148 6.40 -6.39 8.16
N ILE A 149 6.92 -7.54 8.56
CA ILE A 149 7.30 -8.63 7.65
C ILE A 149 6.08 -9.07 6.81
N GLY A 150 4.95 -9.33 7.47
CA GLY A 150 3.73 -9.76 6.78
C GLY A 150 3.18 -8.69 5.83
N MET A 151 3.16 -7.42 6.26
CA MET A 151 2.72 -6.30 5.44
C MET A 151 3.64 -6.08 4.23
N VAL A 152 4.96 -6.07 4.43
CA VAL A 152 5.94 -5.90 3.34
C VAL A 152 5.81 -7.00 2.30
N HIS A 153 5.74 -8.27 2.73
CA HIS A 153 5.52 -9.39 1.82
C HIS A 153 4.25 -9.23 0.97
N TYR A 154 3.19 -8.69 1.56
CA TYR A 154 1.94 -8.41 0.85
C TYR A 154 2.10 -7.26 -0.14
N MET A 155 2.83 -6.20 0.22
CA MET A 155 2.90 -4.95 -0.52
C MET A 155 3.96 -4.92 -1.62
N VAL A 156 5.00 -5.76 -1.56
CA VAL A 156 6.07 -5.79 -2.59
C VAL A 156 5.52 -5.96 -4.01
N PRO A 157 4.61 -6.89 -4.34
CA PRO A 157 4.05 -6.99 -5.68
C PRO A 157 3.36 -5.71 -6.16
N TYR A 158 2.65 -5.01 -5.27
CA TYR A 158 2.00 -3.72 -5.59
C TYR A 158 3.02 -2.62 -5.90
N ALA A 159 4.19 -2.64 -5.25
CA ALA A 159 5.28 -1.72 -5.58
C ALA A 159 5.93 -2.06 -6.93
N VAL A 160 6.12 -3.35 -7.22
CA VAL A 160 6.80 -3.82 -8.44
C VAL A 160 6.06 -3.39 -9.70
N LEU A 161 4.74 -3.45 -9.74
CA LEU A 161 3.95 -3.20 -10.95
C LEU A 161 4.17 -1.78 -11.55
N PRO A 162 3.95 -0.67 -10.81
CA PRO A 162 4.16 0.67 -11.34
C PRO A 162 5.64 0.97 -11.60
N LEU A 163 6.54 0.45 -10.76
CA LEU A 163 7.98 0.58 -10.96
C LEU A 163 8.42 -0.07 -12.27
N LEU A 164 8.03 -1.31 -12.48
CA LEU A 164 8.38 -2.05 -13.69
C LEU A 164 7.79 -1.42 -14.94
N SER A 165 6.53 -1.00 -14.90
CA SER A 165 5.87 -0.30 -16.02
C SER A 165 6.67 0.93 -16.44
N THR A 166 7.10 1.75 -15.48
CA THR A 166 7.91 2.94 -15.74
C THR A 166 9.30 2.56 -16.27
N MET A 167 9.98 1.59 -15.65
CA MET A 167 11.34 1.18 -16.07
C MET A 167 11.36 0.60 -17.48
N LEU A 168 10.33 -0.12 -17.89
CA LEU A 168 10.19 -0.66 -19.25
C LEU A 168 9.94 0.42 -20.30
N GLY A 169 9.43 1.58 -19.91
CA GLY A 169 9.27 2.76 -20.78
C GLY A 169 10.55 3.56 -20.98
N ILE A 170 11.62 3.31 -20.23
CA ILE A 170 12.91 3.99 -20.38
C ILE A 170 13.64 3.45 -21.61
N ASP A 171 14.08 4.36 -22.53
CA ASP A 171 14.87 3.95 -23.70
C ASP A 171 16.16 3.23 -23.26
N PRO A 172 16.35 1.95 -23.64
CA PRO A 172 17.50 1.16 -23.23
C PRO A 172 18.83 1.70 -23.76
N ARG A 173 18.82 2.64 -24.70
CA ARG A 173 20.03 3.25 -25.28
C ARG A 173 20.63 4.36 -24.42
N LEU A 174 19.86 4.95 -23.51
CA LEU A 174 20.29 6.10 -22.70
C LEU A 174 21.47 5.78 -21.78
N VAL A 175 21.42 4.65 -21.09
CA VAL A 175 22.50 4.22 -20.18
C VAL A 175 23.79 3.86 -20.95
N PRO A 176 23.76 3.08 -22.04
CA PRO A 176 24.93 2.85 -22.89
C PRO A 176 25.50 4.14 -23.49
N ALA A 177 24.68 5.07 -23.97
CA ALA A 177 25.14 6.36 -24.52
C ALA A 177 25.90 7.18 -23.45
N ALA A 178 25.41 7.24 -22.22
CA ALA A 178 26.11 7.90 -21.12
C ALA A 178 27.48 7.26 -20.84
N ARG A 179 27.54 5.93 -20.89
CA ARG A 179 28.80 5.19 -20.69
C ARG A 179 29.81 5.48 -21.82
N ALA A 180 29.33 5.58 -23.06
CA ALA A 180 30.17 5.99 -24.19
C ALA A 180 30.73 7.41 -24.02
N CYS A 181 30.01 8.32 -23.33
CA CYS A 181 30.48 9.64 -22.93
C CYS A 181 31.35 9.65 -21.66
N GLY A 182 31.83 8.47 -21.17
CA GLY A 182 32.75 8.35 -20.04
C GLY A 182 32.09 8.28 -18.66
N ALA A 183 30.76 8.16 -18.59
CA ALA A 183 30.10 7.98 -17.30
C ALA A 183 30.27 6.54 -16.78
N GLY A 184 30.75 6.40 -15.53
CA GLY A 184 30.81 5.11 -14.85
C GLY A 184 29.41 4.52 -14.55
N PRO A 185 29.30 3.23 -14.20
CA PRO A 185 28.02 2.53 -14.00
C PRO A 185 27.14 3.18 -12.94
N VAL A 186 27.72 3.54 -11.79
CA VAL A 186 27.01 4.19 -10.68
C VAL A 186 26.49 5.58 -11.09
N ARG A 187 27.34 6.36 -11.81
CA ARG A 187 26.97 7.70 -12.28
C ARG A 187 25.85 7.63 -13.32
N SER A 188 25.89 6.67 -14.24
CA SER A 188 24.82 6.45 -15.23
C SER A 188 23.51 6.05 -14.56
N PHE A 189 23.57 5.18 -13.54
CA PHE A 189 22.38 4.81 -12.76
C PHE A 189 21.79 6.01 -12.03
N LEU A 190 22.58 6.71 -11.22
CA LEU A 190 22.10 7.80 -10.36
C LEU A 190 21.67 9.06 -11.15
N LYS A 191 22.31 9.37 -12.28
CA LYS A 191 22.03 10.60 -13.05
C LYS A 191 21.06 10.41 -14.21
N ILE A 192 20.81 9.17 -14.66
CA ILE A 192 19.96 8.89 -15.81
C ILE A 192 18.82 7.94 -15.43
N PHE A 193 19.14 6.69 -15.04
CA PHE A 193 18.14 5.68 -14.83
C PHE A 193 17.22 6.00 -13.63
N LEU A 194 17.80 6.37 -12.48
CA LEU A 194 17.05 6.69 -11.27
C LEU A 194 16.11 7.89 -11.47
N PRO A 195 16.54 9.04 -12.02
CA PRO A 195 15.63 10.15 -12.29
C PRO A 195 14.51 9.81 -13.27
N LEU A 196 14.78 9.02 -14.30
CA LEU A 196 13.76 8.56 -15.26
C LEU A 196 12.78 7.55 -14.65
N SER A 197 13.18 6.84 -13.60
CA SER A 197 12.30 5.92 -12.86
C SER A 197 11.51 6.60 -11.74
N LEU A 198 11.76 7.88 -11.41
CA LEU A 198 11.05 8.61 -10.35
C LEU A 198 9.52 8.58 -10.46
N PRO A 199 8.89 8.73 -11.63
CA PRO A 199 7.44 8.62 -11.73
C PRO A 199 6.90 7.28 -11.22
N GLY A 200 7.60 6.18 -11.51
CA GLY A 200 7.27 4.86 -11.00
C GLY A 200 7.47 4.73 -9.49
N ILE A 201 8.52 5.34 -8.94
CA ILE A 201 8.77 5.36 -7.49
C ILE A 201 7.65 6.11 -6.78
N VAL A 202 7.26 7.28 -7.29
CA VAL A 202 6.15 8.07 -6.72
C VAL A 202 4.84 7.29 -6.79
N ALA A 203 4.51 6.70 -7.94
CA ALA A 203 3.29 5.91 -8.10
C ALA A 203 3.26 4.69 -7.16
N ALA A 204 4.37 3.96 -7.03
CA ALA A 204 4.51 2.84 -6.11
C ALA A 204 4.36 3.27 -4.65
N THR A 205 5.01 4.39 -4.27
CA THR A 205 4.97 4.94 -2.91
C THR A 205 3.54 5.27 -2.50
N ILE A 206 2.79 5.96 -3.36
CA ILE A 206 1.40 6.36 -3.09
C ILE A 206 0.52 5.13 -2.98
N LEU A 207 0.60 4.22 -3.95
CA LEU A 207 -0.22 3.03 -3.99
C LEU A 207 -0.01 2.17 -2.73
N VAL A 208 1.24 1.89 -2.38
CA VAL A 208 1.58 1.08 -1.21
C VAL A 208 1.21 1.79 0.08
N PHE A 209 1.43 3.11 0.18
CA PHE A 209 1.07 3.89 1.37
C PHE A 209 -0.43 3.85 1.64
N ILE A 210 -1.25 4.14 0.62
CA ILE A 210 -2.71 4.13 0.75
C ILE A 210 -3.22 2.74 1.13
N LEU A 211 -2.73 1.69 0.48
CA LEU A 211 -3.12 0.32 0.81
C LEU A 211 -2.69 -0.08 2.23
N SER A 212 -1.54 0.40 2.69
CA SER A 212 -1.03 0.11 4.03
C SER A 212 -1.84 0.79 5.14
N LEU A 213 -2.41 1.98 4.90
CA LEU A 213 -3.25 2.69 5.87
C LEU A 213 -4.52 1.90 6.24
N GLY A 214 -5.15 1.24 5.25
CA GLY A 214 -6.36 0.43 5.44
C GLY A 214 -6.11 -1.04 5.76
N PHE A 215 -4.87 -1.42 6.10
CA PHE A 215 -4.54 -2.83 6.28
C PHE A 215 -5.06 -3.37 7.60
N LEU A 216 -5.86 -4.44 7.53
CA LEU A 216 -6.59 -5.02 8.67
C LEU A 216 -6.04 -6.40 9.08
N VAL A 217 -6.02 -7.35 8.15
CA VAL A 217 -5.86 -8.78 8.46
C VAL A 217 -4.50 -9.12 9.07
N THR A 218 -3.43 -8.59 8.51
CA THR A 218 -2.07 -8.91 8.99
C THR A 218 -1.79 -8.35 10.37
N PRO A 219 -2.11 -7.06 10.70
CA PRO A 219 -1.98 -6.55 12.05
C PRO A 219 -2.83 -7.32 13.07
N ALA A 220 -4.07 -7.71 12.70
CA ALA A 220 -4.96 -8.47 13.58
C ALA A 220 -4.37 -9.83 13.95
N LEU A 221 -3.77 -10.55 13.00
CA LEU A 221 -3.23 -11.89 13.23
C LEU A 221 -1.80 -11.89 13.79
N LEU A 222 -0.91 -11.05 13.26
CA LEU A 222 0.51 -11.04 13.64
C LEU A 222 0.82 -10.07 14.78
N GLY A 223 -0.02 -9.06 15.01
CA GLY A 223 0.20 -8.03 16.04
C GLY A 223 -0.13 -8.50 17.46
N GLY A 224 -0.97 -9.55 17.61
CA GLY A 224 -1.31 -10.14 18.91
C GLY A 224 -1.91 -9.14 19.90
N GLY A 225 -2.70 -8.17 19.43
CA GLY A 225 -3.31 -7.13 20.24
C GLY A 225 -2.35 -6.00 20.70
N LYS A 226 -1.04 -6.14 20.47
CA LYS A 226 -0.05 -5.11 20.82
C LYS A 226 0.17 -4.07 19.71
N VAL A 227 -0.13 -4.43 18.48
CA VAL A 227 -0.03 -3.57 17.30
C VAL A 227 -1.42 -3.44 16.72
N VAL A 228 -2.15 -2.44 17.17
CA VAL A 228 -3.51 -2.14 16.69
C VAL A 228 -3.42 -0.98 15.71
N MET A 229 -3.94 -1.18 14.50
CA MET A 229 -4.04 -0.14 13.47
C MET A 229 -5.48 0.39 13.37
N VAL A 230 -5.64 1.57 12.79
CA VAL A 230 -6.95 2.25 12.69
C VAL A 230 -8.01 1.37 12.04
N ALA A 231 -7.68 0.67 10.94
CA ALA A 231 -8.63 -0.23 10.26
C ALA A 231 -9.13 -1.36 11.18
N GLN A 232 -8.24 -1.93 12.00
CA GLN A 232 -8.58 -2.95 12.98
C GLN A 232 -9.45 -2.39 14.12
N TYR A 233 -9.15 -1.16 14.56
CA TYR A 233 -9.95 -0.51 15.60
C TYR A 233 -11.35 -0.13 15.10
N ILE A 234 -11.48 0.30 13.85
CA ILE A 234 -12.78 0.54 13.21
C ILE A 234 -13.63 -0.75 13.19
N GLU A 235 -13.03 -1.86 12.77
CA GLU A 235 -13.69 -3.16 12.74
C GLU A 235 -14.15 -3.57 14.15
N PHE A 236 -13.29 -3.48 15.16
CA PHE A 236 -13.61 -3.75 16.55
C PHE A 236 -14.72 -2.81 17.07
N GLY A 237 -14.66 -1.52 16.74
CA GLY A 237 -15.65 -0.51 17.12
C GLY A 237 -17.04 -0.82 16.59
N ILE A 238 -17.15 -1.36 15.38
CA ILE A 238 -18.42 -1.70 14.74
C ILE A 238 -18.93 -3.07 15.21
N SER A 239 -18.05 -4.07 15.29
CA SER A 239 -18.45 -5.47 15.50
C SER A 239 -18.62 -5.83 16.96
N GLU A 240 -17.79 -5.27 17.85
CA GLU A 240 -17.75 -5.68 19.27
C GLU A 240 -18.37 -4.63 20.20
N THR A 241 -18.01 -3.34 20.01
CA THR A 241 -18.45 -2.28 20.95
C THR A 241 -19.65 -1.49 20.46
N LEU A 242 -20.05 -1.66 19.19
CA LEU A 242 -21.15 -0.93 18.54
C LEU A 242 -21.01 0.60 18.66
N ASN A 243 -19.76 1.09 18.79
CA ASN A 243 -19.44 2.52 18.87
C ASN A 243 -19.28 3.10 17.45
N TRP A 244 -20.43 3.34 16.81
CA TRP A 244 -20.47 3.85 15.43
C TRP A 244 -19.89 5.25 15.32
N GLY A 245 -20.04 6.10 16.34
CA GLY A 245 -19.53 7.48 16.31
C GLY A 245 -18.01 7.54 16.13
N ILE A 246 -17.26 6.89 17.01
CA ILE A 246 -15.79 6.84 16.95
C ILE A 246 -15.30 6.06 15.72
N ALA A 247 -15.93 4.92 15.41
CA ALA A 247 -15.53 4.11 14.26
C ALA A 247 -15.66 4.89 12.93
N THR A 248 -16.78 5.61 12.74
CA THR A 248 -17.00 6.42 11.53
C THR A 248 -16.16 7.69 11.51
N ALA A 249 -15.85 8.28 12.67
CA ALA A 249 -14.92 9.41 12.75
C ALA A 249 -13.49 8.99 12.36
N LEU A 250 -13.01 7.84 12.84
CA LEU A 250 -11.71 7.26 12.41
C LEU A 250 -11.68 6.95 10.91
N ALA A 251 -12.77 6.36 10.37
CA ALA A 251 -12.88 6.09 8.94
C ALA A 251 -12.85 7.39 8.11
N THR A 252 -13.52 8.45 8.60
CA THR A 252 -13.50 9.78 7.99
C THR A 252 -12.10 10.39 8.00
N CYS A 253 -11.38 10.29 9.13
CA CYS A 253 -9.99 10.76 9.22
C CYS A 253 -9.05 10.00 8.27
N LEU A 254 -9.21 8.66 8.14
CA LEU A 254 -8.45 7.88 7.17
C LEU A 254 -8.77 8.30 5.73
N LEU A 255 -10.04 8.48 5.41
CA LEU A 255 -10.45 8.95 4.09
C LEU A 255 -9.85 10.33 3.78
N ALA A 256 -9.93 11.26 4.73
CA ALA A 256 -9.32 12.58 4.59
C ALA A 256 -7.81 12.51 4.36
N LEU A 257 -7.10 11.65 5.11
CA LEU A 257 -5.66 11.43 4.93
C LEU A 257 -5.33 10.89 3.53
N VAL A 258 -6.11 9.93 3.03
CA VAL A 258 -5.95 9.39 1.66
C VAL A 258 -6.19 10.48 0.62
N VAL A 259 -7.29 11.25 0.73
CA VAL A 259 -7.61 12.33 -0.22
C VAL A 259 -6.53 13.42 -0.21
N VAL A 260 -6.06 13.81 0.97
CA VAL A 260 -4.96 14.80 1.11
C VAL A 260 -3.67 14.26 0.49
N SER A 261 -3.33 13.00 0.72
CA SER A 261 -2.15 12.36 0.14
C SER A 261 -2.21 12.35 -1.40
N LEU A 262 -3.37 11.99 -1.96
CA LEU A 262 -3.59 12.01 -3.41
C LEU A 262 -3.55 13.44 -3.98
N ALA A 263 -4.18 14.41 -3.31
CA ALA A 263 -4.17 15.80 -3.74
C ALA A 263 -2.76 16.42 -3.72
N LEU A 264 -1.97 16.10 -2.69
CA LEU A 264 -0.59 16.55 -2.57
C LEU A 264 0.26 16.03 -3.74
N VAL A 265 0.11 14.76 -4.08
CA VAL A 265 0.83 14.16 -5.20
C VAL A 265 0.37 14.71 -6.55
N ALA A 266 -0.93 14.88 -6.76
CA ALA A 266 -1.45 15.49 -7.98
C ALA A 266 -0.93 16.92 -8.21
N ARG A 267 -0.58 17.63 -7.12
CA ARG A 267 0.07 18.96 -7.22
C ARG A 267 1.58 18.88 -7.49
N LEU A 268 2.24 17.86 -6.95
CA LEU A 268 3.71 17.72 -7.05
C LEU A 268 4.15 17.06 -8.37
N VAL A 269 3.32 16.21 -8.95
CA VAL A 269 3.63 15.47 -10.18
C VAL A 269 2.60 15.83 -11.23
N PRO A 270 2.99 16.56 -12.30
CA PRO A 270 2.10 16.90 -13.41
C PRO A 270 1.46 15.64 -14.03
N ALA A 271 0.16 15.71 -14.33
CA ALA A 271 -0.64 14.57 -14.79
C ALA A 271 -0.09 13.92 -16.08
N ASP A 272 0.50 14.71 -16.98
CA ASP A 272 1.18 14.26 -18.19
C ASP A 272 2.37 13.31 -17.92
N LYS A 273 3.05 13.48 -16.78
CA LYS A 273 4.14 12.58 -16.35
C LYS A 273 3.64 11.33 -15.64
N LEU A 274 2.46 11.37 -15.03
CA LEU A 274 1.86 10.22 -14.32
C LEU A 274 1.20 9.23 -15.30
N PHE A 275 0.55 9.72 -16.34
CA PHE A 275 -0.23 8.88 -17.26
C PHE A 275 0.47 8.61 -18.60
N GLY A 276 1.70 9.09 -18.79
CA GLY A 276 2.48 8.82 -20.02
C GLY A 276 1.80 9.29 -21.30
N ALA A 277 0.92 10.29 -21.22
CA ALA A 277 0.29 10.87 -22.39
C ALA A 277 1.39 11.61 -23.19
N LYS A 278 1.78 11.01 -24.33
CA LYS A 278 2.50 11.67 -25.40
C LYS A 278 1.49 12.46 -26.23
#